data_fa530f3a98c53cdbb17fe0ce27fb7665
#
_entry.id   fa530f3a98c53cdbb17fe0ce27fb7665
#
_cell.length_a   1.000
_cell.length_b   1.000
_cell.length_c   1.000
_cell.angle_alpha   90.00
_cell.angle_beta   90.00
_cell.angle_gamma   90.00
#
_symmetry.space_group_name_H-M   'P 1'
#
loop_
_entity.id
_entity.type
_entity.pdbx_description
1 polymer ?
#
loop_
_entity_poly.entity_id
_entity_poly.type
_entity_poly.pdbx_seq_one_letter_code
_entity_poly.pdbx_strand_id
1 'polypeptide(L)'
;MKYSSFCSLLFLSIVMQSCNQSQNQVDGQGGLTRAEKPILVEDYKAIYQEDTINLKVNSFKSGKITGKMEMKIAYMPVKEGKIAGEFKGDTLFVSYTFIQGGYEKRTFKNPMAFLRKDNQFILGNGKIQTTMGASYFVKGEPIDFEHVKYKFTKIEAGK
;
A
#
# COMPACT_ATOMS: atom_id res chain seq x y z
N MET A 1 -40.93 -64.10 45.76
CA MET A 1 -41.85 -63.04 46.18
C MET A 1 -41.42 -61.80 45.40
N LYS A 2 -42.23 -61.47 44.35
CA LYS A 2 -43.07 -60.24 44.34
C LYS A 2 -42.20 -58.99 44.27
N TYR A 3 -42.27 -58.02 43.41
CA TYR A 3 -43.19 -57.48 42.40
C TYR A 3 -42.34 -56.60 41.50
N SER A 4 -42.44 -56.56 40.18
CA SER A 4 -43.40 -55.76 39.43
C SER A 4 -43.21 -54.28 39.61
N SER A 5 -42.76 -53.60 38.60
CA SER A 5 -43.72 -52.72 37.91
C SER A 5 -43.03 -51.67 37.04
N PHE A 6 -43.35 -51.68 35.78
CA PHE A 6 -43.90 -50.59 35.00
C PHE A 6 -42.99 -49.37 34.73
N CYS A 7 -42.45 -49.35 33.53
CA CYS A 7 -43.04 -48.52 32.44
C CYS A 7 -43.01 -47.01 32.67
N SER A 8 -42.15 -46.35 31.97
CA SER A 8 -42.61 -45.20 31.22
C SER A 8 -41.62 -44.86 30.11
N LEU A 9 -41.97 -45.17 28.90
CA LEU A 9 -41.38 -44.61 27.69
C LEU A 9 -41.74 -43.11 27.65
N LEU A 10 -40.78 -42.27 27.81
CA LEU A 10 -40.93 -40.86 27.44
C LEU A 10 -40.03 -40.59 26.24
N PHE A 11 -40.68 -40.66 25.06
CA PHE A 11 -40.10 -40.17 23.82
C PHE A 11 -39.88 -38.66 23.94
N LEU A 12 -38.65 -38.25 24.16
CA LEU A 12 -38.27 -36.85 24.03
C LEU A 12 -37.67 -36.67 22.62
N SER A 13 -38.50 -36.23 21.72
CA SER A 13 -38.12 -35.78 20.38
C SER A 13 -37.23 -34.56 20.47
N ILE A 14 -35.92 -34.78 20.33
CA ILE A 14 -34.95 -33.71 20.19
C ILE A 14 -35.04 -33.16 18.78
N VAL A 15 -35.70 -32.03 18.62
CA VAL A 15 -35.68 -31.24 17.39
C VAL A 15 -34.28 -30.68 17.21
N MET A 16 -33.52 -31.29 16.31
CA MET A 16 -32.24 -30.74 15.85
C MET A 16 -32.52 -29.47 15.06
N GLN A 17 -32.52 -28.32 15.73
CA GLN A 17 -32.38 -27.04 15.07
C GLN A 17 -30.92 -26.91 14.67
N SER A 18 -30.66 -27.19 13.41
CA SER A 18 -29.40 -26.87 12.75
C SER A 18 -29.26 -25.34 12.67
N CYS A 19 -28.70 -24.72 13.69
CA CYS A 19 -28.15 -23.38 13.60
C CYS A 19 -26.89 -23.49 12.77
N ASN A 20 -26.95 -22.99 11.55
CA ASN A 20 -25.80 -22.71 10.71
C ASN A 20 -24.98 -21.57 11.38
N GLN A 21 -24.17 -21.95 12.34
CA GLN A 21 -23.29 -21.03 13.07
C GLN A 21 -21.99 -20.93 12.30
N SER A 22 -21.91 -19.88 11.49
CA SER A 22 -20.62 -19.41 10.98
C SER A 22 -19.66 -19.31 12.16
N GLN A 23 -18.68 -20.18 12.21
CA GLN A 23 -17.60 -20.13 13.19
C GLN A 23 -16.78 -18.86 12.95
N ASN A 24 -17.16 -17.78 13.62
CA ASN A 24 -16.23 -16.71 13.91
C ASN A 24 -15.34 -17.21 15.04
N GLN A 25 -14.17 -17.73 14.72
CA GLN A 25 -13.11 -17.87 15.70
C GLN A 25 -12.74 -16.49 16.21
N VAL A 26 -13.10 -16.21 17.42
CA VAL A 26 -12.65 -15.06 18.19
C VAL A 26 -11.29 -15.42 18.76
N ASP A 27 -10.23 -15.15 17.99
CA ASP A 27 -8.88 -15.06 18.55
C ASP A 27 -8.63 -13.62 19.00
N GLY A 28 -8.11 -13.52 20.21
CA GLY A 28 -7.87 -12.41 21.07
C GLY A 28 -7.56 -11.05 20.44
N GLN A 29 -8.22 -10.06 21.01
CA GLN A 29 -7.83 -8.65 21.14
C GLN A 29 -6.93 -8.07 20.03
N GLY A 30 -7.50 -7.85 18.88
CA GLY A 30 -7.03 -6.96 17.86
C GLY A 30 -8.25 -6.34 17.22
N GLY A 31 -8.60 -5.12 17.64
CA GLY A 31 -9.71 -4.40 17.03
C GLY A 31 -9.58 -4.45 15.51
N LEU A 32 -10.57 -4.99 14.83
CA LEU A 32 -10.71 -4.91 13.37
C LEU A 32 -10.79 -3.41 13.00
N THR A 33 -9.63 -2.78 12.88
CA THR A 33 -9.54 -1.46 12.28
C THR A 33 -10.01 -1.62 10.83
N ARG A 34 -11.27 -1.25 10.58
CA ARG A 34 -11.84 -1.20 9.24
C ARG A 34 -10.84 -0.43 8.37
N ALA A 35 -10.30 -1.11 7.36
CA ALA A 35 -9.31 -0.50 6.48
C ALA A 35 -9.84 0.84 5.95
N GLU A 36 -9.12 1.92 6.24
CA GLU A 36 -9.49 3.27 5.81
C GLU A 36 -9.55 3.28 4.27
N LYS A 37 -10.64 3.82 3.72
CA LYS A 37 -10.77 4.00 2.27
C LYS A 37 -10.09 5.30 1.85
N PRO A 38 -9.43 5.35 0.70
CA PRO A 38 -8.88 6.61 0.20
C PRO A 38 -10.02 7.60 -0.09
N ILE A 39 -9.79 8.85 0.28
CA ILE A 39 -10.71 9.97 -0.03
C ILE A 39 -10.44 10.56 -1.41
N LEU A 40 -9.24 10.35 -1.95
CA LEU A 40 -8.84 10.82 -3.27
C LEU A 40 -7.89 9.80 -3.91
N VAL A 41 -8.11 9.53 -5.18
CA VAL A 41 -7.23 8.67 -6.02
C VAL A 41 -6.89 9.45 -7.27
N GLU A 42 -5.60 9.61 -7.52
CA GLU A 42 -5.09 10.38 -8.66
C GLU A 42 -4.02 9.58 -9.39
N ASP A 43 -4.04 9.66 -10.71
CA ASP A 43 -3.06 9.04 -11.58
C ASP A 43 -2.20 10.11 -12.24
N TYR A 44 -0.88 9.87 -12.26
CA TYR A 44 0.11 10.78 -12.80
C TYR A 44 1.06 10.03 -13.73
N LYS A 45 1.60 10.74 -14.71
CA LYS A 45 2.59 10.20 -15.63
C LYS A 45 3.74 11.19 -15.84
N ALA A 46 4.96 10.67 -15.84
CA ALA A 46 6.15 11.40 -16.27
C ALA A 46 6.75 10.72 -17.51
N ILE A 47 7.17 11.52 -18.47
CA ILE A 47 7.87 11.07 -19.68
C ILE A 47 9.16 11.90 -19.78
N TYR A 48 10.27 11.21 -19.99
CA TYR A 48 11.55 11.85 -20.26
C TYR A 48 12.31 11.00 -21.29
N GLN A 49 12.46 11.52 -22.50
CA GLN A 49 13.00 10.75 -23.64
C GLN A 49 12.22 9.44 -23.83
N GLU A 50 12.86 8.28 -23.70
CA GLU A 50 12.25 6.95 -23.81
C GLU A 50 11.73 6.43 -22.46
N ASP A 51 11.99 7.16 -21.36
CA ASP A 51 11.56 6.76 -20.03
C ASP A 51 10.08 7.10 -19.81
N THR A 52 9.35 6.21 -19.20
CA THR A 52 7.97 6.43 -18.76
C THR A 52 7.81 5.97 -17.33
N ILE A 53 7.22 6.84 -16.48
CA ILE A 53 6.90 6.49 -15.10
C ILE A 53 5.41 6.77 -14.87
N ASN A 54 4.68 5.75 -14.44
CA ASN A 54 3.29 5.85 -14.02
C ASN A 54 3.21 5.85 -12.51
N LEU A 55 2.46 6.78 -11.93
CA LEU A 55 2.31 6.95 -10.48
C LEU A 55 0.83 7.08 -10.12
N LYS A 56 0.31 6.16 -9.32
CA LYS A 56 -1.00 6.25 -8.69
C LYS A 56 -0.83 6.67 -7.24
N VAL A 57 -1.58 7.68 -6.82
CA VAL A 57 -1.56 8.24 -5.46
C VAL A 57 -2.93 8.09 -4.83
N ASN A 58 -2.99 7.46 -3.67
CA ASN A 58 -4.19 7.34 -2.84
C ASN A 58 -3.98 8.20 -1.59
N SER A 59 -4.82 9.19 -1.40
CA SER A 59 -4.82 10.06 -0.21
C SER A 59 -5.89 9.61 0.78
N PHE A 60 -5.55 9.59 2.06
CA PHE A 60 -6.44 9.19 3.14
C PHE A 60 -6.74 10.37 4.05
N LYS A 61 -7.88 10.30 4.76
CA LYS A 61 -8.29 11.34 5.72
C LYS A 61 -7.27 11.51 6.85
N SER A 62 -6.58 10.44 7.21
CA SER A 62 -5.49 10.45 8.19
C SER A 62 -4.23 11.22 7.76
N GLY A 63 -4.17 11.72 6.52
CA GLY A 63 -2.97 12.32 5.93
C GLY A 63 -1.99 11.32 5.34
N LYS A 64 -2.23 10.04 5.55
CA LYS A 64 -1.43 8.97 4.95
C LYS A 64 -1.58 8.98 3.44
N ILE A 65 -0.48 8.73 2.74
CA ILE A 65 -0.43 8.52 1.30
C ILE A 65 0.05 7.09 1.03
N THR A 66 -0.62 6.43 0.11
CA THR A 66 -0.15 5.17 -0.48
C THR A 66 -0.31 5.21 -1.99
N GLY A 67 0.25 4.24 -2.69
CA GLY A 67 0.05 4.17 -4.13
C GLY A 67 0.85 3.06 -4.79
N LYS A 68 0.87 3.12 -6.11
CA LYS A 68 1.67 2.23 -6.96
C LYS A 68 2.51 3.09 -7.90
N MET A 69 3.70 2.62 -8.20
CA MET A 69 4.55 3.24 -9.20
C MET A 69 5.19 2.18 -10.08
N GLU A 70 5.11 2.40 -11.39
CA GLU A 70 5.76 1.63 -12.42
C GLU A 70 6.79 2.52 -13.11
N MET A 71 8.03 2.04 -13.21
CA MET A 71 9.12 2.76 -13.88
C MET A 71 9.61 1.92 -15.06
N LYS A 72 9.41 2.43 -16.26
CA LYS A 72 9.97 1.92 -17.52
C LYS A 72 11.09 2.86 -17.95
N ILE A 73 12.31 2.52 -17.57
CA ILE A 73 13.51 3.27 -17.90
C ILE A 73 14.21 2.56 -19.06
N ALA A 74 14.62 3.31 -20.07
CA ALA A 74 15.29 2.77 -21.25
C ALA A 74 16.46 1.84 -20.86
N TYR A 75 16.51 0.69 -21.50
CA TYR A 75 17.54 -0.35 -21.28
C TYR A 75 17.60 -0.93 -19.86
N MET A 76 16.59 -0.69 -19.02
CA MET A 76 16.51 -1.25 -17.68
C MET A 76 15.28 -2.14 -17.51
N PRO A 77 15.32 -3.18 -16.67
CA PRO A 77 14.14 -3.94 -16.31
C PRO A 77 13.05 -3.04 -15.72
N VAL A 78 11.80 -3.29 -16.08
CA VAL A 78 10.65 -2.58 -15.49
C VAL A 78 10.63 -2.80 -13.98
N LYS A 79 10.43 -1.72 -13.22
CA LYS A 79 10.27 -1.77 -11.78
C LYS A 79 8.84 -1.42 -11.42
N GLU A 80 8.16 -2.35 -10.79
CA GLU A 80 6.83 -2.14 -10.24
C GLU A 80 6.88 -2.24 -8.73
N GLY A 81 6.21 -1.29 -8.06
CA GLY A 81 6.25 -1.26 -6.60
C GLY A 81 5.15 -0.41 -6.00
N LYS A 82 5.19 -0.36 -4.67
CA LYS A 82 4.26 0.41 -3.86
C LYS A 82 4.97 1.62 -3.27
N ILE A 83 4.24 2.72 -3.16
CA ILE A 83 4.68 3.88 -2.40
C ILE A 83 3.86 3.99 -1.11
N ALA A 84 4.51 4.45 -0.04
CA ALA A 84 3.83 4.80 1.21
C ALA A 84 4.58 5.95 1.89
N GLY A 85 3.84 6.94 2.39
CA GLY A 85 4.42 8.11 3.03
C GLY A 85 3.42 9.17 3.41
N GLU A 86 3.88 10.41 3.51
CA GLU A 86 3.11 11.57 3.96
C GLU A 86 3.65 12.87 3.35
N PHE A 87 2.82 13.89 3.37
CA PHE A 87 3.24 15.24 3.02
C PHE A 87 3.92 15.94 4.20
N LYS A 88 5.00 16.68 3.90
CA LYS A 88 5.61 17.68 4.78
C LYS A 88 5.65 19.00 4.02
N GLY A 89 4.73 19.90 4.33
CA GLY A 89 4.46 21.06 3.48
C GLY A 89 3.99 20.64 2.10
N ASP A 90 4.61 21.15 1.06
CA ASP A 90 4.30 20.82 -0.34
C ASP A 90 5.07 19.60 -0.86
N THR A 91 5.91 19.00 -0.04
CA THR A 91 6.71 17.84 -0.45
C THR A 91 6.14 16.55 0.11
N LEU A 92 5.83 15.61 -0.79
CA LEU A 92 5.43 14.24 -0.48
C LEU A 92 6.69 13.38 -0.33
N PHE A 93 6.97 12.93 0.90
CA PHE A 93 8.03 11.97 1.19
C PHE A 93 7.46 10.56 1.23
N VAL A 94 8.01 9.67 0.42
CA VAL A 94 7.55 8.27 0.37
C VAL A 94 8.72 7.30 0.38
N SER A 95 8.43 6.08 0.82
CA SER A 95 9.25 4.91 0.54
C SER A 95 8.68 4.20 -0.68
N TYR A 96 9.49 4.00 -1.70
CA TYR A 96 9.19 3.16 -2.84
C TYR A 96 9.72 1.75 -2.60
N THR A 97 8.82 0.79 -2.46
CA THR A 97 9.15 -0.61 -2.22
C THR A 97 8.85 -1.42 -3.47
N PHE A 98 9.87 -2.05 -4.05
CA PHE A 98 9.76 -2.85 -5.28
C PHE A 98 10.59 -4.13 -5.18
N ILE A 99 10.27 -5.10 -6.03
CA ILE A 99 10.98 -6.37 -6.12
C ILE A 99 11.78 -6.36 -7.42
N GLN A 100 13.05 -6.68 -7.33
CA GLN A 100 13.94 -6.79 -8.49
C GLN A 100 14.83 -8.04 -8.34
N GLY A 101 15.23 -8.60 -9.47
CA GLY A 101 16.10 -9.77 -9.57
C GLY A 101 15.47 -10.84 -10.47
N GLY A 102 16.30 -11.63 -11.11
CA GLY A 102 15.90 -12.76 -11.95
C GLY A 102 15.64 -14.01 -11.11
N TYR A 103 16.69 -14.74 -10.81
CA TYR A 103 16.63 -16.00 -10.06
C TYR A 103 16.35 -15.78 -8.57
N GLU A 104 17.05 -14.82 -7.94
CA GLU A 104 16.79 -14.39 -6.58
C GLU A 104 16.04 -13.05 -6.58
N LYS A 105 14.78 -13.06 -6.19
CA LYS A 105 13.97 -11.86 -6.02
C LYS A 105 14.32 -11.18 -4.70
N ARG A 106 14.78 -9.93 -4.77
CA ARG A 106 15.07 -9.10 -3.59
C ARG A 106 14.14 -7.92 -3.51
N THR A 107 13.71 -7.60 -2.30
CA THR A 107 12.91 -6.41 -2.03
C THR A 107 13.82 -5.23 -1.76
N PHE A 108 13.60 -4.16 -2.50
CA PHE A 108 14.29 -2.88 -2.31
C PHE A 108 13.32 -1.84 -1.76
N LYS A 109 13.85 -0.93 -0.96
CA LYS A 109 13.08 0.17 -0.39
C LYS A 109 13.90 1.46 -0.50
N ASN A 110 13.48 2.34 -1.41
CA ASN A 110 14.17 3.60 -1.69
C ASN A 110 13.33 4.79 -1.23
N PRO A 111 13.91 5.81 -0.59
CA PRO A 111 13.23 7.06 -0.30
C PRO A 111 13.05 7.84 -1.59
N MET A 112 11.90 8.50 -1.72
CA MET A 112 11.60 9.43 -2.81
C MET A 112 10.91 10.67 -2.25
N ALA A 113 11.14 11.81 -2.90
CA ALA A 113 10.50 13.08 -2.56
C ALA A 113 9.88 13.68 -3.82
N PHE A 114 8.62 14.06 -3.73
CA PHE A 114 7.87 14.69 -4.82
C PHE A 114 7.40 16.07 -4.35
N LEU A 115 7.91 17.13 -4.95
CA LEU A 115 7.38 18.48 -4.74
C LEU A 115 6.07 18.62 -5.52
N ARG A 116 5.00 19.01 -4.84
CA ARG A 116 3.72 19.37 -5.48
C ARG A 116 3.76 20.85 -5.85
N LYS A 117 3.71 21.14 -7.15
CA LYS A 117 3.70 22.49 -7.69
C LYS A 117 2.84 22.51 -8.96
N ASP A 118 1.97 23.52 -9.10
CA ASP A 118 1.16 23.75 -10.31
C ASP A 118 0.41 22.49 -10.81
N ASN A 119 -0.20 21.76 -9.89
CA ASN A 119 -0.93 20.51 -10.16
C ASN A 119 -0.06 19.36 -10.73
N GLN A 120 1.24 19.46 -10.54
CA GLN A 120 2.24 18.46 -10.92
C GLN A 120 2.98 17.91 -9.70
N PHE A 121 3.59 16.75 -9.86
CA PHE A 121 4.62 16.28 -8.96
C PHE A 121 5.99 16.33 -9.64
N ILE A 122 6.97 16.89 -8.95
CA ILE A 122 8.36 16.99 -9.41
C ILE A 122 9.18 16.03 -8.56
N LEU A 123 9.78 15.00 -9.17
CA LEU A 123 10.61 14.04 -8.47
C LEU A 123 11.98 14.66 -8.19
N GLY A 124 12.27 14.91 -6.91
CA GLY A 124 13.50 15.53 -6.48
C GLY A 124 14.71 14.60 -6.48
N ASN A 125 15.88 15.19 -6.69
CA ASN A 125 17.18 14.55 -6.56
C ASN A 125 17.76 14.85 -5.18
N GLY A 126 17.78 13.87 -4.29
CA GLY A 126 18.36 13.98 -2.95
C GLY A 126 19.52 13.02 -2.78
N LYS A 127 20.49 13.38 -1.96
CA LYS A 127 21.58 12.49 -1.58
C LYS A 127 21.06 11.36 -0.69
N ILE A 128 21.27 10.13 -1.10
CA ILE A 128 20.81 8.94 -0.41
C ILE A 128 22.00 8.24 0.23
N GLN A 129 21.82 7.77 1.46
CA GLN A 129 22.73 6.84 2.12
C GLN A 129 22.00 5.55 2.49
N THR A 130 22.74 4.46 2.54
CA THR A 130 22.24 3.14 2.92
C THR A 130 23.00 2.64 4.14
N THR A 131 22.28 2.28 5.18
CA THR A 131 22.85 1.70 6.40
C THR A 131 22.00 0.50 6.81
N MET A 132 22.64 -0.61 7.10
CA MET A 132 21.97 -1.86 7.50
C MET A 132 20.84 -2.28 6.54
N GLY A 133 21.03 -2.07 5.23
CA GLY A 133 20.03 -2.44 4.22
C GLY A 133 18.86 -1.47 4.04
N ALA A 134 18.79 -0.40 4.82
CA ALA A 134 17.79 0.65 4.68
C ALA A 134 18.39 1.89 3.99
N SER A 135 17.66 2.43 3.02
CA SER A 135 18.04 3.66 2.30
C SER A 135 17.21 4.83 2.79
N TYR A 136 17.85 6.00 2.97
CA TYR A 136 17.21 7.23 3.41
C TYR A 136 17.96 8.46 2.88
N PHE A 137 17.28 9.59 2.81
CA PHE A 137 17.92 10.85 2.48
C PHE A 137 18.91 11.26 3.57
N VAL A 138 20.06 11.80 3.17
CA VAL A 138 21.07 12.31 4.11
C VAL A 138 20.48 13.52 4.83
N LYS A 139 20.50 13.49 6.16
CA LYS A 139 19.97 14.59 6.98
C LYS A 139 20.78 15.87 6.76
N GLY A 140 20.08 16.98 6.52
CA GLY A 140 20.69 18.29 6.30
C GLY A 140 21.15 18.54 4.87
N GLU A 141 21.14 17.57 4.00
CA GLU A 141 21.40 17.75 2.57
C GLU A 141 20.11 18.19 1.85
N PRO A 142 20.17 19.20 0.98
CA PRO A 142 19.01 19.67 0.24
C PRO A 142 18.58 18.64 -0.81
N ILE A 143 17.29 18.67 -1.15
CA ILE A 143 16.73 17.92 -2.29
C ILE A 143 16.55 18.92 -3.42
N ASP A 144 17.19 18.66 -4.55
CA ASP A 144 17.07 19.49 -5.75
C ASP A 144 15.77 19.11 -6.50
N PHE A 145 14.90 20.10 -6.70
CA PHE A 145 13.68 19.99 -7.50
C PHE A 145 13.74 20.82 -8.79
N GLU A 146 14.85 21.51 -9.06
CA GLU A 146 15.01 22.35 -10.24
C GLU A 146 15.67 21.58 -11.39
N HIS A 147 16.78 20.89 -11.12
CA HIS A 147 17.54 20.11 -12.11
C HIS A 147 17.11 18.65 -12.11
N VAL A 148 15.86 18.40 -12.52
CA VAL A 148 15.22 17.08 -12.47
C VAL A 148 14.83 16.59 -13.85
N LYS A 149 14.78 15.25 -14.00
CA LYS A 149 14.33 14.58 -15.23
C LYS A 149 12.81 14.41 -15.26
N TYR A 150 12.20 14.07 -14.13
CA TYR A 150 10.82 13.59 -14.09
C TYR A 150 9.88 14.60 -13.42
N LYS A 151 8.99 15.15 -14.27
CA LYS A 151 7.85 15.96 -13.86
C LYS A 151 6.58 15.19 -14.22
N PHE A 152 5.77 14.89 -13.24
CA PHE A 152 4.57 14.10 -13.36
C PHE A 152 3.36 14.99 -13.59
N THR A 153 2.70 14.79 -14.71
CA THR A 153 1.45 15.47 -15.03
C THR A 153 0.28 14.57 -14.62
N LYS A 154 -0.76 15.14 -14.06
CA LYS A 154 -1.98 14.43 -13.73
C LYS A 154 -2.63 13.90 -15.02
N ILE A 155 -3.03 12.62 -14.99
CA ILE A 155 -3.80 12.00 -16.07
C ILE A 155 -5.26 12.18 -15.69
N GLU A 156 -6.06 12.80 -16.54
CA GLU A 156 -7.49 12.77 -16.39
C GLU A 156 -7.98 11.35 -16.69
N ALA A 157 -8.77 10.79 -15.78
CA ALA A 157 -9.43 9.52 -16.05
C ALA A 157 -10.30 9.72 -17.28
N GLY A 158 -9.95 9.03 -18.39
CA GLY A 158 -10.73 9.11 -19.62
C GLY A 158 -12.20 8.82 -19.33
N LYS A 159 -13.06 9.69 -19.82
CA LYS A 159 -14.52 9.51 -19.81
C LYS A 159 -14.91 8.32 -20.66
#